data_6e6dba766582d64f6b57a3a846974827
#
_entry.id   6e6dba766582d64f6b57a3a846974827
#
_cell.length_a   1.000
_cell.length_b   1.000
_cell.length_c   1.000
_cell.angle_alpha   90.00
_cell.angle_beta   90.00
_cell.angle_gamma   90.00
#
_symmetry.space_group_name_H-M   'P 1'
#
loop_
_entity.id
_entity.type
_entity.pdbx_description
1 polymer ?
#
loop_
_entity_poly.entity_id
_entity_poly.type
_entity_poly.pdbx_seq_one_letter_code
_entity_poly.pdbx_strand_id
1 'polypeptide(L)'
;PTPTEVAQAALAACISVGIQAIATHRGVTLTKIEIDIEGDIDISPTWGVGDLSEDKRPGVSDVRVKIALEGDADRDTLDQIQKDAIKWSPVVNTYTRPAKLTSELV
;
A
#
# COMPACT_ATOMS: atom_id res chain seq x y z
N PRO A 1 5.35 15.38 6.98
CA PRO A 1 4.71 14.07 7.14
C PRO A 1 5.47 13.17 8.10
N THR A 2 4.75 12.28 8.77
CA THR A 2 5.37 11.29 9.62
C THR A 2 6.00 10.17 8.78
N PRO A 3 6.96 9.40 9.34
CA PRO A 3 7.53 8.26 8.61
C PRO A 3 6.49 7.26 8.12
N THR A 4 5.44 7.00 8.91
CA THR A 4 4.38 6.09 8.51
C THR A 4 3.51 6.66 7.38
N GLU A 5 3.29 7.96 7.35
CA GLU A 5 2.62 8.62 6.23
C GLU A 5 3.46 8.54 4.95
N VAL A 6 4.77 8.68 5.06
CA VAL A 6 5.67 8.50 3.91
C VAL A 6 5.63 7.06 3.39
N ALA A 7 5.59 6.07 4.28
CA ALA A 7 5.45 4.68 3.89
C ALA A 7 4.12 4.42 3.17
N GLN A 8 3.03 5.03 3.64
CA GLN A 8 1.73 4.92 2.97
C GLN A 8 1.71 5.64 1.62
N ALA A 9 2.40 6.77 1.50
CA ALA A 9 2.57 7.45 0.22
C ALA A 9 3.32 6.58 -0.79
N ALA A 10 4.36 5.87 -0.33
CA ALA A 10 5.09 4.92 -1.16
C ALA A 10 4.20 3.76 -1.61
N LEU A 11 3.32 3.26 -0.72
CA LEU A 11 2.35 2.23 -1.05
C LEU A 11 1.38 2.72 -2.16
N ALA A 12 0.82 3.91 -2.00
CA ALA A 12 -0.07 4.50 -2.99
C ALA A 12 0.64 4.69 -4.34
N ALA A 13 1.85 5.20 -4.32
CA ALA A 13 2.66 5.40 -5.53
C ALA A 13 2.91 4.08 -6.26
N CYS A 14 3.27 3.03 -5.53
CA CYS A 14 3.52 1.71 -6.11
C CYS A 14 2.26 1.13 -6.77
N ILE A 15 1.13 1.24 -6.09
CA ILE A 15 -0.16 0.79 -6.65
C ILE A 15 -0.50 1.58 -7.90
N SER A 16 -0.36 2.90 -7.88
CA SER A 16 -0.65 3.79 -9.01
C SER A 16 0.21 3.45 -10.24
N VAL A 17 1.50 3.27 -10.04
CA VAL A 17 2.43 2.89 -11.12
C VAL A 17 2.03 1.53 -11.70
N GLY A 18 1.70 0.57 -10.85
CA GLY A 18 1.25 -0.75 -11.28
C GLY A 18 -0.03 -0.70 -12.10
N ILE A 19 -1.01 0.07 -11.65
CA ILE A 19 -2.27 0.27 -12.38
C ILE A 19 -2.01 0.86 -13.76
N GLN A 20 -1.21 1.92 -13.84
CA GLN A 20 -0.89 2.57 -15.10
C GLN A 20 -0.15 1.64 -16.07
N ALA A 21 0.82 0.89 -15.57
CA ALA A 21 1.60 -0.05 -16.38
C ALA A 21 0.71 -1.18 -16.93
N ILE A 22 -0.13 -1.77 -16.09
CA ILE A 22 -1.03 -2.86 -16.50
C ILE A 22 -2.06 -2.35 -17.49
N ALA A 23 -2.67 -1.20 -17.23
CA ALA A 23 -3.64 -0.60 -18.14
C ALA A 23 -3.03 -0.35 -19.52
N THR A 24 -1.84 0.24 -19.57
CA THR A 24 -1.12 0.51 -20.81
C THR A 24 -0.84 -0.79 -21.58
N HIS A 25 -0.36 -1.81 -20.88
CA HIS A 25 -0.07 -3.10 -21.49
C HIS A 25 -1.32 -3.78 -22.06
N ARG A 26 -2.48 -3.57 -21.44
CA ARG A 26 -3.77 -4.14 -21.88
C ARG A 26 -4.52 -3.24 -22.86
N GLY A 27 -3.94 -2.13 -23.28
CA GLY A 27 -4.56 -1.21 -24.23
C GLY A 27 -5.70 -0.37 -23.65
N VAL A 28 -5.74 -0.19 -22.34
CA VAL A 28 -6.73 0.64 -21.67
C VAL A 28 -6.13 2.01 -21.39
N THR A 29 -6.84 3.06 -21.82
CA THR A 29 -6.46 4.45 -21.52
C THR A 29 -7.21 4.91 -20.28
N LEU A 30 -6.47 5.21 -19.21
CA LEU A 30 -7.03 5.74 -17.98
C LEU A 30 -7.03 7.27 -18.01
N THR A 31 -8.15 7.85 -17.62
CA THR A 31 -8.32 9.30 -17.50
C THR A 31 -8.27 9.76 -16.06
N LYS A 32 -8.42 8.84 -15.10
CA LYS A 32 -8.34 9.14 -13.67
C LYS A 32 -7.80 7.94 -12.91
N ILE A 33 -6.84 8.21 -12.03
CA ILE A 33 -6.39 7.29 -10.99
C ILE A 33 -6.38 8.08 -9.69
N GLU A 34 -7.18 7.65 -8.73
CA GLU A 34 -7.27 8.29 -7.43
C GLU A 34 -7.20 7.21 -6.35
N ILE A 35 -6.27 7.37 -5.41
CA ILE A 35 -6.02 6.38 -4.38
C ILE A 35 -6.04 7.06 -3.02
N ASP A 36 -6.95 6.60 -2.15
CA ASP A 36 -7.02 7.01 -0.76
C ASP A 36 -6.56 5.86 0.13
N ILE A 37 -5.64 6.14 1.02
CA ILE A 37 -5.12 5.15 1.96
C ILE A 37 -5.31 5.63 3.39
N GLU A 38 -5.87 4.75 4.22
CA GLU A 38 -5.96 4.93 5.65
C GLU A 38 -5.27 3.76 6.34
N GLY A 39 -4.53 4.04 7.39
CA GLY A 39 -3.90 3.02 8.20
C GLY A 39 -4.11 3.28 9.69
N ASP A 40 -4.21 2.21 10.45
CA ASP A 40 -4.34 2.26 11.90
C ASP A 40 -3.00 1.90 12.54
N ILE A 41 -2.54 2.71 13.47
CA ILE A 41 -1.27 2.51 14.17
C ILE A 41 -1.36 2.99 15.61
N ASP A 42 -0.75 2.23 16.52
CA ASP A 42 -0.45 2.71 17.87
C ASP A 42 1.05 3.04 17.93
N ILE A 43 1.37 4.31 18.07
CA ILE A 43 2.77 4.77 18.11
C ILE A 43 3.35 4.78 19.52
N SER A 44 2.56 4.50 20.56
CA SER A 44 3.02 4.56 21.95
C SER A 44 4.27 3.74 22.22
N PRO A 45 4.41 2.49 21.70
CA PRO A 45 5.61 1.70 21.92
C PRO A 45 6.90 2.35 21.39
N THR A 46 6.80 3.16 20.35
CA THR A 46 7.95 3.89 19.81
C THR A 46 8.57 4.83 20.84
N TRP A 47 7.76 5.35 21.75
CA TRP A 47 8.19 6.24 22.83
C TRP A 47 8.52 5.49 24.13
N GLY A 48 8.45 4.15 24.12
CA GLY A 48 8.70 3.31 25.29
C GLY A 48 7.60 3.34 26.32
N VAL A 49 6.37 3.65 25.91
CA VAL A 49 5.19 3.74 26.79
C VAL A 49 4.04 2.92 26.24
N GLY A 50 2.98 2.77 27.04
CA GLY A 50 1.83 1.98 26.67
C GLY A 50 2.06 0.49 26.82
N ASP A 51 1.43 -0.31 25.97
CA ASP A 51 1.58 -1.75 25.98
C ASP A 51 2.88 -2.15 25.27
N LEU A 52 3.87 -2.58 26.04
CA LEU A 52 5.19 -3.00 25.55
C LEU A 52 5.35 -4.52 25.53
N SER A 53 4.26 -5.27 25.67
CA SER A 53 4.31 -6.73 25.64
C SER A 53 4.77 -7.23 24.26
N GLU A 54 5.35 -8.42 24.23
CA GLU A 54 5.81 -9.04 22.98
C GLU A 54 4.66 -9.40 22.04
N ASP A 55 3.44 -9.53 22.59
CA ASP A 55 2.23 -9.80 21.79
C ASP A 55 1.75 -8.57 21.02
N LYS A 56 2.19 -7.39 21.44
CA LYS A 56 1.83 -6.15 20.78
C LYS A 56 2.48 -6.06 19.42
N ARG A 57 1.69 -5.82 18.39
CA ARG A 57 2.19 -5.57 17.05
C ARG A 57 2.45 -4.08 16.86
N PRO A 58 3.69 -3.63 16.91
CA PRO A 58 3.99 -2.24 16.51
C PRO A 58 3.82 -2.10 15.00
N GLY A 59 3.67 -0.88 14.55
CA GLY A 59 3.48 -0.60 13.14
C GLY A 59 2.01 -0.56 12.74
N VAL A 60 1.79 -0.39 11.46
CA VAL A 60 0.43 -0.28 10.92
C VAL A 60 -0.21 -1.66 10.92
N SER A 61 -1.35 -1.78 11.59
CA SER A 61 -2.05 -3.07 11.75
C SER A 61 -3.07 -3.32 10.65
N ASP A 62 -3.78 -2.28 10.23
CA ASP A 62 -4.81 -2.35 9.22
C ASP A 62 -4.62 -1.24 8.22
N VAL A 63 -4.71 -1.57 6.95
CA VAL A 63 -4.61 -0.60 5.85
C VAL A 63 -5.81 -0.77 4.94
N ARG A 64 -6.49 0.33 4.69
CA ARG A 64 -7.64 0.39 3.77
C ARG A 64 -7.27 1.23 2.57
N VAL A 65 -7.39 0.65 1.39
CA VAL A 65 -7.07 1.30 0.13
C VAL A 65 -8.36 1.43 -0.69
N LYS A 66 -8.72 2.66 -1.03
CA LYS A 66 -9.83 2.94 -1.94
C LYS A 66 -9.28 3.47 -3.24
N ILE A 67 -9.69 2.86 -4.34
CA ILE A 67 -9.17 3.16 -5.67
C ILE A 67 -10.33 3.57 -6.58
N ALA A 68 -10.23 4.76 -7.17
CA ALA A 68 -11.16 5.23 -8.19
C ALA A 68 -10.43 5.30 -9.52
N LEU A 69 -10.97 4.60 -10.51
CA LEU A 69 -10.43 4.58 -11.87
C LEU A 69 -11.50 5.01 -12.86
N GLU A 70 -11.10 5.81 -13.83
CA GLU A 70 -11.90 6.14 -15.00
C GLU A 70 -11.07 5.92 -16.26
N GLY A 71 -11.69 5.40 -17.32
CA GLY A 71 -11.00 5.10 -18.56
C GLY A 71 -11.93 4.49 -19.59
N ASP A 72 -11.35 4.05 -20.70
CA ASP A 72 -12.06 3.49 -21.85
C ASP A 72 -12.29 1.97 -21.74
N ALA A 73 -12.62 1.51 -20.57
CA ALA A 73 -12.94 0.11 -20.31
C ALA A 73 -14.13 0.01 -19.35
N ASP A 74 -14.78 -1.15 -19.33
CA ASP A 74 -15.87 -1.40 -18.41
C ASP A 74 -15.38 -1.55 -16.96
N ARG A 75 -16.34 -1.53 -16.03
CA ARG A 75 -16.01 -1.60 -14.61
C ARG A 75 -15.28 -2.89 -14.22
N ASP A 76 -15.68 -4.01 -14.80
CA ASP A 76 -15.06 -5.30 -14.49
C ASP A 76 -13.60 -5.34 -14.94
N THR A 77 -13.30 -4.77 -16.10
CA THR A 77 -11.93 -4.65 -16.61
C THR A 77 -11.10 -3.74 -15.72
N LEU A 78 -11.65 -2.57 -15.33
CA LEU A 78 -10.95 -1.66 -14.41
C LEU A 78 -10.70 -2.31 -13.05
N ASP A 79 -11.68 -3.04 -12.53
CA ASP A 79 -11.53 -3.76 -11.26
C ASP A 79 -10.44 -4.82 -11.34
N GLN A 80 -10.36 -5.57 -12.43
CA GLN A 80 -9.32 -6.57 -12.61
C GLN A 80 -7.93 -5.93 -12.69
N ILE A 81 -7.81 -4.77 -13.31
CA ILE A 81 -6.54 -4.04 -13.39
C ILE A 81 -6.05 -3.67 -11.97
N GLN A 82 -6.94 -3.11 -11.14
CA GLN A 82 -6.52 -2.75 -9.79
C GLN A 82 -6.20 -3.99 -8.93
N LYS A 83 -6.95 -5.08 -9.07
CA LYS A 83 -6.67 -6.33 -8.36
C LYS A 83 -5.29 -6.89 -8.72
N ASP A 84 -4.94 -6.87 -9.99
CA ASP A 84 -3.65 -7.37 -10.44
C ASP A 84 -2.51 -6.44 -9.99
N ALA A 85 -2.73 -5.12 -9.99
CA ALA A 85 -1.76 -4.18 -9.47
C ALA A 85 -1.47 -4.40 -7.99
N ILE A 86 -2.51 -4.65 -7.18
CA ILE A 86 -2.37 -4.98 -5.76
C ILE A 86 -1.60 -6.30 -5.58
N LYS A 87 -2.00 -7.32 -6.32
CA LYS A 87 -1.40 -8.66 -6.22
C LYS A 87 0.10 -8.66 -6.48
N TRP A 88 0.55 -7.89 -7.45
CA TRP A 88 1.94 -7.88 -7.89
C TRP A 88 2.75 -6.68 -7.42
N SER A 89 2.17 -5.80 -6.61
CA SER A 89 2.90 -4.66 -6.07
C SER A 89 3.97 -5.10 -5.08
N PRO A 90 5.24 -4.73 -5.28
CA PRO A 90 6.30 -5.02 -4.32
C PRO A 90 6.02 -4.41 -2.94
N VAL A 91 5.51 -3.18 -2.91
CA VAL A 91 5.26 -2.50 -1.64
C VAL A 91 4.07 -3.12 -0.92
N VAL A 92 2.97 -3.47 -1.61
CA VAL A 92 1.86 -4.21 -1.01
C VAL A 92 2.36 -5.52 -0.39
N ASN A 93 3.19 -6.25 -1.13
CA ASN A 93 3.72 -7.52 -0.63
C ASN A 93 4.68 -7.34 0.55
N THR A 94 5.39 -6.22 0.61
CA THR A 94 6.19 -5.87 1.79
C THR A 94 5.30 -5.62 3.02
N TYR A 95 4.13 -5.00 2.83
CA TYR A 95 3.16 -4.78 3.91
C TYR A 95 2.49 -6.06 4.39
N THR A 96 2.22 -6.99 3.48
CA THR A 96 1.39 -8.17 3.77
C THR A 96 2.19 -9.42 4.10
N ARG A 97 3.49 -9.43 3.82
CA ARG A 97 4.38 -10.55 4.09
C ARG A 97 5.62 -10.05 4.85
N PRO A 98 6.07 -10.78 5.88
CA PRO A 98 7.25 -10.34 6.62
C PRO A 98 8.51 -10.41 5.76
N ALA A 99 9.25 -9.31 5.72
CA ALA A 99 10.60 -9.30 5.16
C ALA A 99 11.60 -9.71 6.23
N LYS A 100 12.71 -10.29 5.81
CA LYS A 100 13.83 -10.54 6.72
C LYS A 100 14.64 -9.26 6.84
N LEU A 101 14.68 -8.71 8.05
CA LEU A 101 15.44 -7.50 8.34
C LEU A 101 16.51 -7.81 9.38
N THR A 102 17.74 -7.41 9.10
CA THR A 102 18.86 -7.54 10.03
C THR A 102 19.49 -6.17 10.25
N SER A 103 20.06 -5.96 11.43
CA SER A 103 20.76 -4.73 11.76
C SER A 103 22.01 -5.03 12.55
N GLU A 104 23.05 -4.21 12.40
CA GLU A 104 24.26 -4.30 13.19
C GLU A 104 24.84 -2.91 13.44
N LEU A 105 25.52 -2.76 14.58
CA LEU A 105 26.28 -1.56 14.88
C LEU A 105 27.70 -1.72 14.33
N VAL A 106 28.15 -0.78 13.51
CA VAL A 106 29.50 -0.77 12.95
C VAL A 106 30.41 0.25 13.64
#